data_60df45a784991084f74bd1a97c7a6093
#
_entry.id   60df45a784991084f74bd1a97c7a6093
#
_cell.length_a   1.000
_cell.length_b   1.000
_cell.length_c   1.000
_cell.angle_alpha   90.00
_cell.angle_beta   90.00
_cell.angle_gamma   90.00
#
_symmetry.space_group_name_H-M   'P 1'
#
loop_
_entity.id
_entity.type
_entity.pdbx_description
1 polymer ?
#
loop_
_entity_poly.entity_id
_entity_poly.type
_entity_poly.pdbx_seq_one_letter_code
_entity_poly.pdbx_strand_id
1 'polypeptide(L)'
;DTAEITTENGQPVCVASLNRSFGHPAYTGRLRVIRAGDSLYLVNILPVEEYLKGVVPSEMPASYASEALKSQTVCARSYAFTAIQNPKYSFADLNDSTACQVYMNQNTDPRTDNAVESTAGEVLSFHQQIASAKYFSSSCGSLSSDDDVWTYPDTGQGDSYMTARLETEPPTLCALSSEAAFVDFILHPEADTYLEASDPWFRWQVTLSMTTIRSNISELFARRMAADPKRFTLLSSDG
;
A
#
# COMPACT_ATOMS: atom_id res chain seq x y z
N ASP A 1 24.58 9.04 -14.68
CA ASP A 1 24.32 10.42 -15.11
C ASP A 1 22.98 10.87 -14.51
N THR A 2 22.94 12.16 -14.09
CA THR A 2 21.75 12.75 -13.49
C THR A 2 21.47 14.11 -14.14
N ALA A 3 20.20 14.39 -14.42
CA ALA A 3 19.72 15.69 -14.86
C ALA A 3 18.55 16.15 -13.98
N GLU A 4 18.46 17.46 -13.72
CA GLU A 4 17.32 18.04 -13.00
C GLU A 4 16.52 18.94 -13.93
N ILE A 5 15.20 18.88 -13.79
CA ILE A 5 14.25 19.69 -14.53
C ILE A 5 13.42 20.47 -13.53
N THR A 6 13.42 21.78 -13.66
CA THR A 6 12.57 22.70 -12.90
C THR A 6 11.89 23.65 -13.86
N THR A 7 10.73 24.15 -13.51
CA THR A 7 10.07 25.20 -14.27
C THR A 7 10.34 26.57 -13.62
N GLU A 8 10.62 27.57 -14.43
CA GLU A 8 10.93 28.93 -13.94
C GLU A 8 9.77 29.55 -13.14
N ASN A 9 8.54 29.14 -13.42
CA ASN A 9 7.32 29.72 -12.82
C ASN A 9 6.59 28.74 -11.89
N GLY A 10 7.22 27.65 -11.46
CA GLY A 10 6.57 26.64 -10.60
C GLY A 10 5.41 25.88 -11.29
N GLN A 11 5.28 25.99 -12.61
CA GLN A 11 4.25 25.27 -13.36
C GLN A 11 4.56 23.77 -13.38
N PRO A 12 3.53 22.91 -13.36
CA PRO A 12 3.75 21.46 -13.43
C PRO A 12 4.45 21.03 -14.73
N VAL A 13 5.33 20.05 -14.64
CA VAL A 13 5.99 19.42 -15.78
C VAL A 13 5.19 18.20 -16.21
N CYS A 14 4.65 18.22 -17.41
CA CYS A 14 3.96 17.06 -18.00
C CYS A 14 4.98 16.05 -18.54
N VAL A 15 4.80 14.77 -18.20
CA VAL A 15 5.64 13.68 -18.71
C VAL A 15 4.88 12.92 -19.79
N ALA A 16 5.03 13.34 -21.04
CA ALA A 16 4.26 12.84 -22.19
C ALA A 16 4.47 11.34 -22.48
N SER A 17 5.57 10.74 -22.03
CA SER A 17 5.83 9.30 -22.19
C SER A 17 5.12 8.43 -21.16
N LEU A 18 4.60 9.02 -20.07
CA LEU A 18 3.78 8.33 -19.08
C LEU A 18 2.30 8.54 -19.40
N ASN A 19 1.55 7.46 -19.39
CA ASN A 19 0.09 7.51 -19.57
C ASN A 19 -0.57 6.78 -18.40
N ARG A 20 -1.44 7.48 -17.71
CA ARG A 20 -2.25 6.95 -16.59
C ARG A 20 -3.72 6.93 -17.02
N SER A 21 -4.60 6.37 -16.21
CA SER A 21 -6.05 6.28 -16.51
C SER A 21 -6.72 7.64 -16.80
N PHE A 22 -6.15 8.73 -16.28
CA PHE A 22 -6.62 10.11 -16.47
C PHE A 22 -5.79 10.92 -17.47
N GLY A 23 -4.84 10.31 -18.20
CA GLY A 23 -3.94 10.95 -19.17
C GLY A 23 -2.50 11.09 -18.68
N HIS A 24 -1.79 12.09 -19.20
CA HIS A 24 -0.39 12.31 -18.84
C HIS A 24 -0.27 13.02 -17.49
N PRO A 25 0.50 12.49 -16.53
CA PRO A 25 0.68 13.13 -15.24
C PRO A 25 1.53 14.41 -15.37
N ALA A 26 1.19 15.40 -14.57
CA ALA A 26 1.91 16.67 -14.47
C ALA A 26 2.44 16.86 -13.04
N TYR A 27 3.74 16.98 -12.90
CA TYR A 27 4.45 17.00 -11.63
C TYR A 27 4.84 18.42 -11.22
N THR A 28 4.52 18.79 -10.01
CA THR A 28 5.05 20.00 -9.34
C THR A 28 6.40 19.72 -8.69
N GLY A 29 7.08 20.76 -8.20
CA GLY A 29 8.39 20.62 -7.58
C GLY A 29 9.53 20.43 -8.59
N ARG A 30 10.53 19.63 -8.24
CA ARG A 30 11.67 19.32 -9.12
C ARG A 30 11.58 17.89 -9.60
N LEU A 31 11.94 17.68 -10.86
CA LEU A 31 12.12 16.33 -11.42
C LEU A 31 13.60 16.05 -11.61
N ARG A 32 14.04 14.89 -11.12
CA ARG A 32 15.38 14.38 -11.34
C ARG A 32 15.30 13.13 -12.20
N VAL A 33 16.02 13.15 -13.32
CA VAL A 33 16.19 11.99 -14.20
C VAL A 33 17.53 11.35 -13.88
N ILE A 34 17.49 10.07 -13.53
CA ILE A 34 18.69 9.30 -13.17
C ILE A 34 18.84 8.16 -14.17
N ARG A 35 20.00 8.09 -14.81
CA ARG A 35 20.37 6.92 -15.63
C ARG A 35 21.19 5.95 -14.78
N ALA A 36 20.69 4.71 -14.68
CA ALA A 36 21.38 3.60 -14.05
C ALA A 36 21.39 2.38 -14.99
N GLY A 37 22.53 2.10 -15.58
CA GLY A 37 22.66 1.12 -16.66
C GLY A 37 21.81 1.51 -17.88
N ASP A 38 20.94 0.60 -18.31
CA ASP A 38 20.02 0.81 -19.43
C ASP A 38 18.65 1.37 -19.01
N SER A 39 18.48 1.68 -17.73
CA SER A 39 17.22 2.19 -17.16
C SER A 39 17.29 3.67 -16.87
N LEU A 40 16.16 4.35 -17.04
CA LEU A 40 15.93 5.72 -16.58
C LEU A 40 14.92 5.72 -15.44
N TYR A 41 15.28 6.41 -14.37
CA TYR A 41 14.39 6.66 -13.23
C TYR A 41 14.01 8.13 -13.22
N LEU A 42 12.72 8.39 -13.04
CA LEU A 42 12.20 9.74 -12.84
C LEU A 42 11.86 9.89 -11.35
N VAL A 43 12.50 10.83 -10.67
CA VAL A 43 12.27 11.12 -9.26
C VAL A 43 11.64 12.50 -9.14
N ASN A 44 10.47 12.56 -8.50
CA ASN A 44 9.81 13.83 -8.18
C ASN A 44 10.25 14.25 -6.78
N ILE A 45 10.77 15.46 -6.64
CA ILE A 45 11.29 16.03 -5.38
C ILE A 45 10.40 17.20 -5.00
N LEU A 46 9.69 17.07 -3.88
CA LEU A 46 8.73 18.05 -3.40
C LEU A 46 8.58 17.97 -1.87
N PRO A 47 8.05 19.03 -1.21
CA PRO A 47 7.71 18.97 0.21
C PRO A 47 6.68 17.87 0.50
N VAL A 48 6.73 17.29 1.72
CA VAL A 48 5.82 16.20 2.11
C VAL A 48 4.36 16.59 2.00
N GLU A 49 3.98 17.80 2.41
CA GLU A 49 2.58 18.25 2.32
C GLU A 49 2.09 18.33 0.85
N GLU A 50 2.94 18.77 -0.06
CA GLU A 50 2.62 18.77 -1.50
C GLU A 50 2.56 17.33 -2.07
N TYR A 51 3.42 16.44 -1.60
CA TYR A 51 3.35 15.01 -1.93
C TYR A 51 2.01 14.40 -1.49
N LEU A 52 1.56 14.72 -0.28
CA LEU A 52 0.30 14.19 0.27
C LEU A 52 -0.94 14.66 -0.51
N LYS A 53 -0.93 15.87 -1.09
CA LYS A 53 -2.01 16.32 -1.98
C LYS A 53 -2.15 15.45 -3.23
N GLY A 54 -1.08 14.78 -3.65
CA GLY A 54 -1.11 13.77 -4.73
C GLY A 54 -1.44 12.36 -4.25
N VAL A 55 -1.08 12.00 -3.01
CA VAL A 55 -1.33 10.68 -2.43
C VAL A 55 -2.79 10.51 -1.99
N VAL A 56 -3.31 11.43 -1.17
CA VAL A 56 -4.63 11.27 -0.56
C VAL A 56 -5.73 11.03 -1.60
N PRO A 57 -5.86 11.81 -2.69
CA PRO A 57 -6.87 11.54 -3.71
C PRO A 57 -6.58 10.29 -4.54
N SER A 58 -5.35 9.76 -4.50
CA SER A 58 -4.98 8.50 -5.17
C SER A 58 -5.33 7.26 -4.36
N GLU A 59 -5.38 7.39 -3.04
CA GLU A 59 -5.64 6.30 -2.09
C GLU A 59 -7.10 6.26 -1.63
N MET A 60 -7.76 7.42 -1.51
CA MET A 60 -9.12 7.53 -0.99
C MET A 60 -9.98 8.48 -1.84
N PRO A 61 -11.19 8.09 -2.24
CA PRO A 61 -12.11 8.97 -2.96
C PRO A 61 -12.40 10.24 -2.18
N ALA A 62 -12.28 11.41 -2.82
CA ALA A 62 -12.54 12.69 -2.20
C ALA A 62 -14.01 12.90 -1.74
N SER A 63 -14.92 11.98 -2.09
CA SER A 63 -16.31 11.97 -1.63
C SER A 63 -16.49 11.42 -0.21
N TYR A 64 -15.45 10.85 0.39
CA TYR A 64 -15.50 10.33 1.76
C TYR A 64 -15.66 11.48 2.78
N ALA A 65 -16.09 11.11 3.99
CA ALA A 65 -16.25 12.08 5.07
C ALA A 65 -14.93 12.82 5.38
N SER A 66 -15.02 14.09 5.73
CA SER A 66 -13.86 14.94 6.02
C SER A 66 -12.91 14.30 7.05
N GLU A 67 -13.44 13.71 8.13
CA GLU A 67 -12.62 13.08 9.16
C GLU A 67 -11.93 11.80 8.68
N ALA A 68 -12.54 11.06 7.74
CA ALA A 68 -11.91 9.93 7.09
C ALA A 68 -10.72 10.38 6.22
N LEU A 69 -10.89 11.46 5.43
CA LEU A 69 -9.81 12.04 4.63
C LEU A 69 -8.66 12.56 5.51
N LYS A 70 -8.96 13.19 6.66
CA LYS A 70 -7.95 13.63 7.64
C LYS A 70 -7.20 12.44 8.24
N SER A 71 -7.92 11.40 8.66
CA SER A 71 -7.33 10.18 9.21
C SER A 71 -6.40 9.51 8.19
N GLN A 72 -6.83 9.37 6.94
CA GLN A 72 -6.02 8.87 5.84
C GLN A 72 -4.76 9.74 5.65
N THR A 73 -4.90 11.05 5.72
CA THR A 73 -3.77 11.98 5.58
C THR A 73 -2.73 11.79 6.68
N VAL A 74 -3.16 11.67 7.94
CA VAL A 74 -2.26 11.47 9.08
C VAL A 74 -1.54 10.12 8.96
N CYS A 75 -2.24 9.07 8.54
CA CYS A 75 -1.62 7.76 8.26
C CYS A 75 -0.60 7.86 7.12
N ALA A 76 -0.98 8.46 6.00
CA ALA A 76 -0.11 8.59 4.83
C ALA A 76 1.14 9.44 5.14
N ARG A 77 0.99 10.51 5.93
CA ARG A 77 2.10 11.35 6.40
C ARG A 77 3.06 10.55 7.29
N SER A 78 2.52 9.79 8.24
CA SER A 78 3.31 8.96 9.14
C SER A 78 4.12 7.91 8.36
N TYR A 79 3.49 7.24 7.42
CA TYR A 79 4.14 6.29 6.53
C TYR A 79 5.25 6.95 5.69
N ALA A 80 4.99 8.12 5.11
CA ALA A 80 5.98 8.83 4.31
C ALA A 80 7.21 9.23 5.16
N PHE A 81 7.01 9.72 6.38
CA PHE A 81 8.14 10.07 7.26
C PHE A 81 8.97 8.86 7.68
N THR A 82 8.34 7.70 7.93
CA THR A 82 9.12 6.48 8.22
C THR A 82 9.94 6.02 7.02
N ALA A 83 9.41 6.18 5.81
CA ALA A 83 10.15 5.89 4.58
C ALA A 83 11.30 6.88 4.32
N ILE A 84 11.12 8.16 4.65
CA ILE A 84 12.19 9.18 4.57
C ILE A 84 13.31 8.86 5.57
N GLN A 85 12.98 8.40 6.77
CA GLN A 85 13.97 7.99 7.78
C GLN A 85 14.72 6.71 7.38
N ASN A 86 14.05 5.80 6.68
CA ASN A 86 14.58 4.51 6.25
C ASN A 86 14.27 4.29 4.76
N PRO A 87 14.95 4.99 3.85
CA PRO A 87 14.62 4.97 2.44
C PRO A 87 14.81 3.58 1.82
N LYS A 88 13.79 3.14 1.09
CA LYS A 88 13.79 1.83 0.41
C LYS A 88 14.73 1.82 -0.81
N TYR A 89 15.00 2.97 -1.38
CA TYR A 89 15.81 3.12 -2.59
C TYR A 89 17.00 4.03 -2.34
N SER A 90 18.13 3.77 -2.96
CA SER A 90 19.33 4.62 -2.83
C SER A 90 19.20 6.01 -3.44
N PHE A 91 18.16 6.26 -4.22
CA PHE A 91 17.96 7.50 -4.97
C PHE A 91 16.57 8.14 -4.75
N ALA A 92 15.68 7.47 -4.01
CA ALA A 92 14.34 7.97 -3.67
C ALA A 92 13.83 7.33 -2.39
N ASP A 93 12.99 8.04 -1.65
CA ASP A 93 12.41 7.57 -0.39
C ASP A 93 11.29 6.55 -0.63
N LEU A 94 10.47 6.78 -1.65
CA LEU A 94 9.27 6.03 -1.97
C LEU A 94 9.18 5.79 -3.49
N ASN A 95 8.36 4.82 -3.89
CA ASN A 95 7.85 4.73 -5.25
C ASN A 95 6.35 5.11 -5.29
N ASP A 96 5.83 5.31 -6.50
CA ASP A 96 4.47 5.80 -6.77
C ASP A 96 3.42 4.68 -6.92
N SER A 97 3.72 3.47 -6.47
CA SER A 97 2.85 2.30 -6.61
C SER A 97 2.37 1.75 -5.27
N THR A 98 1.50 0.74 -5.32
CA THR A 98 1.03 -0.01 -4.14
C THR A 98 2.14 -0.70 -3.33
N ALA A 99 3.39 -0.74 -3.84
CA ALA A 99 4.53 -1.21 -3.06
C ALA A 99 5.00 -0.22 -1.99
N CYS A 100 4.53 1.03 -2.06
CA CYS A 100 4.69 2.09 -1.06
C CYS A 100 3.35 2.77 -0.84
N GLN A 101 3.13 3.92 -1.49
CA GLN A 101 1.86 4.66 -1.51
C GLN A 101 1.55 5.03 -2.95
N VAL A 102 0.29 4.87 -3.35
CA VAL A 102 -0.12 5.25 -4.70
C VAL A 102 -0.04 6.77 -4.85
N TYR A 103 0.77 7.20 -5.79
CA TYR A 103 0.95 8.60 -6.15
C TYR A 103 0.69 8.75 -7.65
N MET A 104 -0.56 8.87 -8.02
CA MET A 104 -0.94 8.99 -9.44
C MET A 104 -0.72 10.39 -9.98
N ASN A 105 -0.60 11.36 -9.08
CA ASN A 105 -0.47 12.78 -9.40
C ASN A 105 -1.57 13.26 -10.36
N GLN A 106 -2.79 12.83 -10.08
CA GLN A 106 -4.01 13.33 -10.72
C GLN A 106 -4.34 14.72 -10.18
N ASN A 107 -5.34 15.36 -10.79
CA ASN A 107 -5.82 16.64 -10.31
C ASN A 107 -6.18 16.58 -8.82
N THR A 108 -5.74 17.57 -8.07
CA THR A 108 -6.08 17.72 -6.66
C THR A 108 -7.57 18.02 -6.49
N ASP A 109 -8.13 17.66 -5.33
CA ASP A 109 -9.51 17.99 -4.96
C ASP A 109 -9.45 18.86 -3.70
N PRO A 110 -10.19 19.98 -3.66
CA PRO A 110 -10.18 20.88 -2.50
C PRO A 110 -10.52 20.22 -1.17
N ARG A 111 -11.26 19.10 -1.18
CA ARG A 111 -11.60 18.35 0.03
C ARG A 111 -10.40 17.58 0.57
N THR A 112 -9.63 16.95 -0.30
CA THR A 112 -8.37 16.26 0.07
C THR A 112 -7.29 17.26 0.42
N ASP A 113 -7.17 18.38 -0.32
CA ASP A 113 -6.22 19.44 -0.01
C ASP A 113 -6.49 20.04 1.38
N ASN A 114 -7.76 20.30 1.70
CA ASN A 114 -8.16 20.76 3.04
C ASN A 114 -7.82 19.75 4.15
N ALA A 115 -7.98 18.45 3.88
CA ALA A 115 -7.59 17.42 4.84
C ALA A 115 -6.08 17.45 5.11
N VAL A 116 -5.24 17.64 4.07
CA VAL A 116 -3.79 17.78 4.22
C VAL A 116 -3.45 19.04 5.02
N GLU A 117 -4.01 20.17 4.64
CA GLU A 117 -3.71 21.48 5.26
C GLU A 117 -4.17 21.56 6.72
N SER A 118 -5.37 21.05 7.02
CA SER A 118 -5.93 21.08 8.38
C SER A 118 -5.26 20.13 9.36
N THR A 119 -4.52 19.13 8.86
CA THR A 119 -3.75 18.19 9.67
C THR A 119 -2.23 18.37 9.50
N ALA A 120 -1.78 19.52 8.98
CA ALA A 120 -0.37 19.74 8.68
C ALA A 120 0.53 19.47 9.89
N GLY A 121 1.56 18.65 9.71
CA GLY A 121 2.50 18.27 10.77
C GLY A 121 2.00 17.20 11.74
N GLU A 122 0.73 16.78 11.69
CA GLU A 122 0.21 15.71 12.55
C GLU A 122 0.68 14.34 12.04
N VAL A 123 1.21 13.53 12.97
CA VAL A 123 1.67 12.16 12.72
C VAL A 123 1.22 11.23 13.83
N LEU A 124 1.10 9.94 13.53
CA LEU A 124 0.96 8.89 14.53
C LEU A 124 2.33 8.60 15.16
N SER A 125 2.35 8.43 16.47
CA SER A 125 3.58 8.09 17.19
C SER A 125 3.36 6.97 18.19
N PHE A 126 4.39 6.15 18.37
CA PHE A 126 4.47 5.12 19.39
C PHE A 126 5.83 5.22 20.08
N HIS A 127 5.84 5.30 21.43
CA HIS A 127 7.06 5.50 22.21
C HIS A 127 7.96 6.64 21.69
N GLN A 128 7.36 7.77 21.32
CA GLN A 128 8.04 8.97 20.79
C GLN A 128 8.74 8.78 19.42
N GLN A 129 8.47 7.67 18.74
CA GLN A 129 8.88 7.44 17.36
C GLN A 129 7.67 7.56 16.45
N ILE A 130 7.86 8.02 15.22
CA ILE A 130 6.78 8.04 14.23
C ILE A 130 6.40 6.60 13.90
N ALA A 131 5.10 6.30 13.98
CA ALA A 131 4.60 4.96 13.69
C ALA A 131 4.54 4.70 12.18
N SER A 132 4.94 3.50 11.76
CA SER A 132 4.75 3.01 10.39
C SER A 132 3.27 2.66 10.18
N ALA A 133 2.48 3.66 9.78
CA ALA A 133 1.03 3.52 9.65
C ALA A 133 0.66 2.89 8.30
N LYS A 134 0.71 1.57 8.23
CA LYS A 134 0.24 0.81 7.07
C LYS A 134 -1.29 0.87 7.01
N TYR A 135 -1.86 0.96 5.82
CA TYR A 135 -3.31 1.06 5.60
C TYR A 135 -3.74 0.28 4.36
N PHE A 136 -5.02 -0.04 4.29
CA PHE A 136 -5.65 -0.77 3.18
C PHE A 136 -7.15 -0.43 3.13
N SER A 137 -7.83 -0.79 2.04
CA SER A 137 -9.21 -0.35 1.79
C SER A 137 -10.26 -1.13 2.57
N SER A 138 -10.10 -2.43 2.75
CA SER A 138 -11.11 -3.29 3.38
C SER A 138 -10.47 -4.53 3.96
N SER A 139 -10.89 -4.92 5.16
CA SER A 139 -10.51 -6.19 5.78
C SER A 139 -11.59 -7.25 5.59
N CYS A 140 -11.28 -8.47 6.00
CA CYS A 140 -12.28 -9.53 6.13
C CYS A 140 -12.96 -9.53 7.52
N GLY A 141 -12.84 -8.46 8.29
CA GLY A 141 -13.29 -8.36 9.68
C GLY A 141 -12.25 -8.83 10.70
N SER A 142 -11.06 -9.19 10.24
CA SER A 142 -9.91 -9.53 11.09
C SER A 142 -8.65 -8.91 10.51
N LEU A 143 -7.87 -8.27 11.36
CA LEU A 143 -6.53 -7.78 11.03
C LEU A 143 -5.49 -8.81 11.45
N SER A 144 -4.42 -8.93 10.67
CA SER A 144 -3.24 -9.70 11.02
C SER A 144 -2.24 -8.86 11.79
N SER A 145 -1.41 -9.50 12.62
CA SER A 145 -0.24 -8.83 13.21
C SER A 145 0.78 -8.51 12.12
N ASP A 146 1.61 -7.53 12.37
CA ASP A 146 2.67 -7.11 11.46
C ASP A 146 3.64 -8.27 11.16
N ASP A 147 4.00 -9.05 12.18
CA ASP A 147 4.87 -10.23 12.06
C ASP A 147 4.26 -11.36 11.21
N ASP A 148 2.94 -11.44 11.09
CA ASP A 148 2.26 -12.46 10.28
C ASP A 148 2.30 -12.12 8.79
N VAL A 149 2.46 -10.85 8.45
CA VAL A 149 2.39 -10.34 7.06
C VAL A 149 3.77 -10.04 6.49
N TRP A 150 4.65 -9.47 7.31
CA TRP A 150 5.93 -8.96 6.87
C TRP A 150 7.09 -9.73 7.49
N THR A 151 8.19 -9.85 6.76
CA THR A 151 9.43 -10.45 7.28
C THR A 151 10.43 -9.35 7.63
N TYR A 152 11.03 -9.47 8.80
CA TYR A 152 12.03 -8.54 9.33
C TYR A 152 13.37 -9.27 9.51
N PRO A 153 14.18 -9.42 8.44
CA PRO A 153 15.41 -10.24 8.48
C PRO A 153 16.46 -9.69 9.46
N ASP A 154 16.47 -8.38 9.69
CA ASP A 154 17.46 -7.71 10.54
C ASP A 154 17.08 -7.71 12.03
N THR A 155 15.80 -7.56 12.34
CA THR A 155 15.30 -7.47 13.73
C THR A 155 14.58 -8.74 14.19
N GLY A 156 14.06 -9.53 13.26
CA GLY A 156 13.22 -10.69 13.53
C GLY A 156 11.88 -10.37 14.18
N GLN A 157 11.52 -9.09 14.27
CA GLN A 157 10.32 -8.63 14.95
C GLN A 157 9.74 -7.40 14.26
N GLY A 158 8.44 -7.41 14.04
CA GLY A 158 7.67 -6.29 13.48
C GLY A 158 7.24 -5.26 14.52
N ASP A 159 6.40 -4.36 14.09
CA ASP A 159 5.89 -3.26 14.91
C ASP A 159 4.87 -3.76 15.94
N SER A 160 5.22 -3.73 17.23
CA SER A 160 4.44 -4.29 18.33
C SER A 160 3.06 -3.63 18.54
N TYR A 161 2.81 -2.47 17.95
CA TYR A 161 1.51 -1.79 17.98
C TYR A 161 0.54 -2.27 16.87
N MET A 162 1.03 -3.00 15.87
CA MET A 162 0.21 -3.61 14.83
C MET A 162 -0.11 -5.06 15.18
N THR A 163 -1.14 -5.25 16.00
CA THR A 163 -1.55 -6.56 16.51
C THR A 163 -2.81 -7.07 15.83
N ALA A 164 -2.90 -8.40 15.73
CA ALA A 164 -4.11 -9.07 15.23
C ALA A 164 -5.32 -8.77 16.10
N ARG A 165 -6.44 -8.42 15.46
CA ARG A 165 -7.72 -8.18 16.15
C ARG A 165 -8.91 -8.36 15.22
N LEU A 166 -10.08 -8.56 15.80
CA LEU A 166 -11.36 -8.47 15.08
C LEU A 166 -11.80 -7.01 15.00
N GLU A 167 -12.25 -6.59 13.84
CA GLU A 167 -12.79 -5.26 13.56
C GLU A 167 -14.27 -5.18 13.96
N THR A 168 -14.50 -5.30 15.26
CA THR A 168 -15.80 -5.17 15.93
C THR A 168 -15.87 -3.88 16.73
N GLU A 169 -17.04 -3.51 17.25
CA GLU A 169 -17.18 -2.38 18.17
C GLU A 169 -17.64 -2.86 19.56
N PRO A 170 -16.80 -2.77 20.60
CA PRO A 170 -15.38 -2.38 20.57
C PRO A 170 -14.49 -3.44 19.86
N PRO A 171 -13.30 -3.04 19.40
CA PRO A 171 -12.35 -3.99 18.81
C PRO A 171 -11.99 -5.11 19.78
N THR A 172 -11.99 -6.35 19.30
CA THR A 172 -11.72 -7.53 20.13
C THR A 172 -10.41 -8.19 19.70
N LEU A 173 -9.54 -8.51 20.66
CA LEU A 173 -8.36 -9.33 20.40
C LEU A 173 -8.80 -10.68 19.83
N CYS A 174 -8.17 -11.09 18.74
CA CYS A 174 -8.54 -12.30 18.02
C CYS A 174 -7.49 -13.38 18.14
N ALA A 175 -7.95 -14.60 18.38
CA ALA A 175 -7.15 -15.81 18.35
C ALA A 175 -7.54 -16.72 17.18
N LEU A 176 -7.52 -16.21 15.94
CA LEU A 176 -7.67 -17.04 14.73
C LEU A 176 -6.34 -17.76 14.42
N SER A 177 -5.76 -18.38 15.45
CA SER A 177 -4.42 -18.99 15.40
C SER A 177 -4.39 -20.38 14.77
N SER A 178 -5.57 -20.98 14.47
CA SER A 178 -5.66 -22.27 13.78
C SER A 178 -6.41 -22.13 12.46
N GLU A 179 -6.04 -22.99 11.49
CA GLU A 179 -6.73 -23.05 10.21
C GLU A 179 -8.23 -23.32 10.38
N ALA A 180 -8.61 -24.21 11.31
CA ALA A 180 -10.00 -24.50 11.59
C ALA A 180 -10.79 -23.29 12.10
N ALA A 181 -10.22 -22.52 13.04
CA ALA A 181 -10.84 -21.29 13.56
C ALA A 181 -10.96 -20.23 12.45
N PHE A 182 -9.95 -20.09 11.59
CA PHE A 182 -10.00 -19.16 10.49
C PHE A 182 -11.01 -19.57 9.41
N VAL A 183 -11.11 -20.85 9.08
CA VAL A 183 -12.11 -21.39 8.15
C VAL A 183 -13.52 -21.15 8.68
N ASP A 184 -13.75 -21.41 9.96
CA ASP A 184 -15.06 -21.18 10.61
C ASP A 184 -15.42 -19.68 10.57
N PHE A 185 -14.50 -18.81 10.90
CA PHE A 185 -14.64 -17.35 10.81
C PHE A 185 -14.99 -16.87 9.38
N ILE A 186 -14.37 -17.45 8.34
CA ILE A 186 -14.63 -17.05 6.95
C ILE A 186 -15.99 -17.57 6.46
N LEU A 187 -16.35 -18.81 6.82
CA LEU A 187 -17.56 -19.46 6.33
C LEU A 187 -18.82 -19.05 7.10
N HIS A 188 -18.70 -18.67 8.37
CA HIS A 188 -19.80 -18.32 9.25
C HIS A 188 -19.65 -16.91 9.83
N PRO A 189 -19.63 -15.85 8.99
CA PRO A 189 -19.53 -14.51 9.48
C PRO A 189 -20.81 -14.10 10.20
N GLU A 190 -20.70 -13.75 11.47
CA GLU A 190 -21.75 -13.02 12.17
C GLU A 190 -21.75 -11.58 11.65
N ALA A 191 -22.36 -11.36 10.49
CA ALA A 191 -22.21 -10.17 9.65
C ALA A 191 -22.46 -8.85 10.42
N ASP A 192 -23.40 -8.85 11.35
CA ASP A 192 -23.81 -7.60 12.05
C ASP A 192 -22.82 -7.13 13.11
N THR A 193 -21.77 -7.89 13.39
CA THR A 193 -20.79 -7.55 14.43
C THR A 193 -19.55 -6.85 13.93
N TYR A 194 -19.29 -6.90 12.61
CA TYR A 194 -18.08 -6.33 12.00
C TYR A 194 -18.33 -4.95 11.41
N LEU A 195 -17.38 -4.03 11.60
CA LEU A 195 -17.47 -2.66 11.10
C LEU A 195 -17.61 -2.58 9.57
N GLU A 196 -16.98 -3.52 8.86
CA GLU A 196 -16.94 -3.58 7.40
C GLU A 196 -17.96 -4.56 6.79
N ALA A 197 -18.90 -5.07 7.57
CA ALA A 197 -19.87 -6.10 7.13
C ALA A 197 -20.69 -5.71 5.88
N SER A 198 -20.89 -4.41 5.67
CA SER A 198 -21.58 -3.88 4.50
C SER A 198 -20.69 -3.66 3.27
N ASP A 199 -19.36 -3.84 3.40
CA ASP A 199 -18.43 -3.67 2.29
C ASP A 199 -18.59 -4.83 1.29
N PRO A 200 -18.71 -4.57 -0.02
CA PRO A 200 -18.81 -5.61 -1.05
C PRO A 200 -17.64 -6.59 -1.05
N TRP A 201 -16.47 -6.18 -0.55
CA TRP A 201 -15.25 -7.00 -0.47
C TRP A 201 -15.06 -7.69 0.88
N PHE A 202 -15.95 -7.47 1.84
CA PHE A 202 -15.87 -8.10 3.18
C PHE A 202 -15.87 -9.63 3.09
N ARG A 203 -16.73 -10.20 2.24
CA ARG A 203 -16.77 -11.63 1.91
C ARG A 203 -17.00 -11.80 0.41
N TRP A 204 -16.24 -12.69 -0.18
CA TRP A 204 -16.40 -13.04 -1.58
C TRP A 204 -16.15 -14.53 -1.81
N GLN A 205 -16.71 -15.07 -2.84
CA GLN A 205 -16.54 -16.47 -3.25
C GLN A 205 -16.25 -16.54 -4.74
N VAL A 206 -15.27 -17.35 -5.11
CA VAL A 206 -14.93 -17.63 -6.50
C VAL A 206 -15.01 -19.13 -6.75
N THR A 207 -15.74 -19.53 -7.78
CA THR A 207 -15.79 -20.92 -8.25
C THR A 207 -14.94 -21.05 -9.51
N LEU A 208 -13.90 -21.87 -9.45
CA LEU A 208 -13.02 -22.15 -10.57
C LEU A 208 -13.19 -23.58 -11.04
N SER A 209 -13.16 -23.80 -12.36
CA SER A 209 -13.13 -25.14 -12.92
C SER A 209 -11.79 -25.83 -12.60
N MET A 210 -11.78 -27.14 -12.47
CA MET A 210 -10.56 -27.91 -12.29
C MET A 210 -9.56 -27.71 -13.44
N THR A 211 -10.05 -27.47 -14.65
CA THR A 211 -9.22 -27.16 -15.82
C THR A 211 -8.50 -25.83 -15.63
N THR A 212 -9.23 -24.79 -15.18
CA THR A 212 -8.66 -23.46 -14.88
C THR A 212 -7.62 -23.54 -13.78
N ILE A 213 -7.91 -24.27 -12.69
CA ILE A 213 -6.98 -24.46 -11.57
C ILE A 213 -5.70 -25.14 -12.04
N ARG A 214 -5.81 -26.23 -12.79
CA ARG A 214 -4.64 -26.95 -13.32
C ARG A 214 -3.79 -26.08 -14.24
N SER A 215 -4.42 -25.31 -15.15
CA SER A 215 -3.71 -24.40 -16.05
C SER A 215 -2.95 -23.33 -15.28
N ASN A 216 -3.60 -22.67 -14.32
CA ASN A 216 -2.99 -21.60 -13.51
C ASN A 216 -1.83 -22.11 -12.64
N ILE A 217 -1.99 -23.29 -12.02
CA ILE A 217 -0.93 -23.92 -11.21
C ILE A 217 0.27 -24.27 -12.11
N SER A 218 0.02 -24.88 -13.27
CA SER A 218 1.09 -25.27 -14.20
C SER A 218 1.87 -24.07 -14.71
N GLU A 219 1.19 -22.96 -15.05
CA GLU A 219 1.82 -21.72 -15.49
C GLU A 219 2.64 -21.08 -14.37
N LEU A 220 2.08 -20.96 -13.17
CA LEU A 220 2.77 -20.41 -12.02
C LEU A 220 4.01 -21.24 -11.65
N PHE A 221 3.88 -22.57 -11.70
CA PHE A 221 4.97 -23.49 -11.40
C PHE A 221 6.10 -23.34 -12.42
N ALA A 222 5.76 -23.29 -13.71
CA ALA A 222 6.74 -23.08 -14.78
C ALA A 222 7.50 -21.77 -14.62
N ARG A 223 6.81 -20.67 -14.32
CA ARG A 223 7.44 -19.36 -14.05
C ARG A 223 8.38 -19.39 -12.86
N ARG A 224 7.98 -20.03 -11.75
CA ARG A 224 8.79 -20.12 -10.53
C ARG A 224 10.00 -21.03 -10.72
N MET A 225 9.85 -22.16 -11.41
CA MET A 225 10.96 -23.05 -11.74
C MET A 225 11.99 -22.39 -12.66
N ALA A 226 11.55 -21.57 -13.62
CA ALA A 226 12.43 -20.82 -14.49
C ALA A 226 13.21 -19.73 -13.72
N ALA A 227 12.59 -19.11 -12.71
CA ALA A 227 13.22 -18.09 -11.89
C ALA A 227 14.24 -18.66 -10.88
N ASP A 228 13.96 -19.82 -10.28
CA ASP A 228 14.86 -20.46 -9.31
C ASP A 228 14.75 -22.01 -9.39
N PRO A 229 15.45 -22.64 -10.34
CA PRO A 229 15.39 -24.09 -10.54
C PRO A 229 15.87 -24.93 -9.35
N LYS A 230 16.68 -24.36 -8.45
CA LYS A 230 17.24 -25.07 -7.30
C LYS A 230 16.29 -25.15 -6.12
N ARG A 231 15.24 -24.33 -6.10
CA ARG A 231 14.31 -24.24 -4.98
C ARG A 231 13.19 -25.30 -5.00
N PHE A 232 13.01 -25.99 -6.13
CA PHE A 232 11.94 -26.96 -6.30
C PHE A 232 12.50 -28.34 -6.54
N THR A 233 12.22 -29.24 -5.61
CA THR A 233 12.41 -30.68 -5.82
C THR A 233 11.07 -31.24 -6.26
N LEU A 234 10.98 -31.80 -7.46
CA LEU A 234 9.84 -32.57 -7.89
C LEU A 234 9.80 -33.84 -7.03
N LEU A 235 8.81 -33.95 -6.17
CA LEU A 235 8.47 -35.23 -5.57
C LEU A 235 7.90 -36.09 -6.70
N SER A 236 8.43 -37.30 -6.88
CA SER A 236 7.95 -38.20 -7.91
C SER A 236 6.47 -38.53 -7.69
N SER A 237 5.71 -38.63 -8.77
CA SER A 237 4.28 -38.90 -8.77
C SER A 237 3.95 -40.38 -8.44
N ASP A 238 4.87 -41.11 -7.86
CA ASP A 238 4.71 -42.51 -7.51
C ASP A 238 4.17 -42.60 -6.07
N GLY A 239 2.85 -42.40 -5.95
CA GLY A 239 2.13 -42.54 -4.70
C GLY A 239 0.64 -42.57 -4.98
#